data_183ff41fce79e2c0acd3a0a038c6ffca
#
_entry.id   183ff41fce79e2c0acd3a0a038c6ffca
#
_cell.length_a   1.000
_cell.length_b   1.000
_cell.length_c   1.000
_cell.angle_alpha   90.00
_cell.angle_beta   90.00
_cell.angle_gamma   90.00
#
_symmetry.space_group_name_H-M   'P 1'
#
loop_
_entity.id
_entity.type
_entity.pdbx_description
1 polymer ?
#
loop_
_entity_poly.entity_id
_entity_poly.type
_entity_poly.pdbx_seq_one_letter_code
_entity_poly.pdbx_strand_id
1 'polypeptide(L)'
;RGKDAIWTALKNKNVYGTSGPRILLWFDLINSPEGKAPMGSEIIMSQNPRFVVRAAGSFKQNQGCSDESVDALSSDRLEYLCAGECYNPTNERHILDQIEVIKITPQSYTGESIKSLIQDPWMTIPCNGKGECIVEFEDQNFSRDSIYYVRAIQEATLAINGSSISEREEFKLCKGSFRTDLNDDCLSLTNERAWSSPIYVNKP
;
A
#
# COMPACT_ATOMS: atom_id res chain seq x y z
N ARG A 1 -22.63 0.17 5.54
CA ARG A 1 -21.32 0.49 6.13
C ARG A 1 -21.54 0.79 7.61
N GLY A 2 -21.10 -0.05 8.52
CA GLY A 2 -21.27 0.11 9.97
C GLY A 2 -20.07 -0.48 10.72
N LYS A 3 -20.00 -0.24 12.05
CA LYS A 3 -18.92 -0.74 12.91
C LYS A 3 -18.74 -2.26 12.81
N ASP A 4 -19.84 -3.02 12.66
CA ASP A 4 -19.80 -4.47 12.55
C ASP A 4 -19.12 -4.95 11.26
N ALA A 5 -19.31 -4.22 10.13
CA ALA A 5 -18.63 -4.51 8.88
C ALA A 5 -17.13 -4.24 8.99
N ILE A 6 -16.73 -3.16 9.68
CA ILE A 6 -15.32 -2.85 9.95
C ILE A 6 -14.70 -3.93 10.85
N TRP A 7 -15.40 -4.30 11.91
CA TRP A 7 -14.94 -5.36 12.82
C TRP A 7 -14.76 -6.71 12.10
N THR A 8 -15.72 -7.08 11.27
CA THR A 8 -15.64 -8.30 10.45
C THR A 8 -14.45 -8.27 9.49
N ALA A 9 -14.22 -7.13 8.81
CA ALA A 9 -13.06 -6.99 7.93
C ALA A 9 -11.73 -7.14 8.66
N LEU A 10 -11.60 -6.51 9.84
CA LEU A 10 -10.40 -6.64 10.70
C LEU A 10 -10.20 -8.09 11.16
N LYS A 11 -11.26 -8.73 11.65
CA LYS A 11 -11.22 -10.13 12.11
C LYS A 11 -10.82 -11.09 11.00
N ASN A 12 -11.31 -10.87 9.80
CA ASN A 12 -11.00 -11.68 8.62
C ASN A 12 -9.72 -11.26 7.91
N LYS A 13 -8.99 -10.26 8.44
CA LYS A 13 -7.76 -9.71 7.82
C LYS A 13 -8.00 -9.15 6.40
N ASN A 14 -9.24 -8.80 6.05
CA ASN A 14 -9.56 -8.15 4.77
C ASN A 14 -9.23 -6.66 4.84
N VAL A 15 -7.98 -6.35 5.09
CA VAL A 15 -7.47 -5.01 5.33
C VAL A 15 -6.13 -4.81 4.62
N TYR A 16 -5.78 -3.56 4.38
CA TYR A 16 -4.47 -3.18 3.87
C TYR A 16 -4.00 -1.88 4.55
N GLY A 17 -2.69 -1.61 4.50
CA GLY A 17 -2.11 -0.39 5.04
C GLY A 17 -1.52 0.49 3.94
N THR A 18 -1.38 1.79 4.21
CA THR A 18 -0.67 2.75 3.35
C THR A 18 0.36 3.53 4.14
N SER A 19 1.37 4.07 3.46
CA SER A 19 2.40 4.91 4.08
C SER A 19 1.93 6.34 4.42
N GLY A 20 0.72 6.73 4.02
CA GLY A 20 0.12 8.04 4.28
C GLY A 20 -1.01 8.31 3.30
N PRO A 21 -0.71 8.54 2.02
CA PRO A 21 -1.70 8.77 0.99
C PRO A 21 -2.68 7.59 0.83
N ARG A 22 -3.93 7.89 0.47
CA ARG A 22 -5.00 6.89 0.33
C ARG A 22 -4.93 6.16 -1.00
N ILE A 23 -3.88 5.37 -1.19
CA ILE A 23 -3.78 4.41 -2.29
C ILE A 23 -4.82 3.31 -2.03
N LEU A 24 -5.63 2.96 -3.03
CA LEU A 24 -6.59 1.87 -2.94
C LEU A 24 -5.95 0.58 -3.42
N LEU A 25 -6.18 -0.53 -2.70
CA LEU A 25 -5.56 -1.82 -3.01
C LEU A 25 -6.55 -2.97 -2.79
N TRP A 26 -6.65 -3.86 -3.77
CA TRP A 26 -7.34 -5.15 -3.70
C TRP A 26 -6.41 -6.24 -4.18
N PHE A 27 -6.39 -7.33 -3.47
CA PHE A 27 -5.58 -8.51 -3.79
C PHE A 27 -6.41 -9.77 -3.57
N ASP A 28 -6.60 -10.55 -4.61
CA ASP A 28 -7.48 -11.70 -4.61
C ASP A 28 -6.83 -12.92 -5.28
N LEU A 29 -6.99 -14.10 -4.70
CA LEU A 29 -6.77 -15.38 -5.35
C LEU A 29 -8.02 -15.72 -6.18
N ILE A 30 -7.85 -15.97 -7.48
CA ILE A 30 -8.99 -16.08 -8.42
C ILE A 30 -9.38 -17.51 -8.80
N ASN A 31 -8.58 -18.50 -8.41
CA ASN A 31 -8.82 -19.91 -8.73
C ASN A 31 -8.83 -20.82 -7.49
N SER A 32 -9.28 -20.32 -6.35
CA SER A 32 -9.43 -21.18 -5.18
C SER A 32 -10.57 -22.19 -5.40
N PRO A 33 -10.57 -23.34 -4.71
CA PRO A 33 -11.62 -24.37 -4.86
C PRO A 33 -13.04 -23.84 -4.56
N GLU A 34 -13.15 -22.84 -3.70
CA GLU A 34 -14.41 -22.22 -3.30
C GLU A 34 -14.76 -20.95 -4.10
N GLY A 35 -13.97 -20.65 -5.14
CA GLY A 35 -14.09 -19.44 -5.96
C GLY A 35 -13.07 -18.37 -5.58
N LYS A 36 -13.44 -17.10 -5.67
CA LYS A 36 -12.55 -15.99 -5.40
C LYS A 36 -12.32 -15.80 -3.90
N ALA A 37 -11.05 -15.73 -3.48
CA ALA A 37 -10.63 -15.51 -2.09
C ALA A 37 -9.87 -14.18 -1.94
N PRO A 38 -10.33 -13.23 -1.10
CA PRO A 38 -9.67 -11.94 -0.92
C PRO A 38 -8.41 -12.03 -0.05
N MET A 39 -7.64 -10.95 0.00
CA MET A 39 -6.54 -10.79 0.96
C MET A 39 -7.00 -11.15 2.38
N GLY A 40 -6.11 -11.76 3.17
CA GLY A 40 -6.41 -12.26 4.51
C GLY A 40 -6.87 -13.72 4.55
N SER A 41 -7.21 -14.32 3.39
CA SER A 41 -7.70 -15.69 3.30
C SER A 41 -6.61 -16.74 3.51
N GLU A 42 -7.03 -17.91 4.00
CA GLU A 42 -6.21 -19.12 4.09
C GLU A 42 -6.89 -20.23 3.31
N ILE A 43 -6.19 -20.80 2.32
CA ILE A 43 -6.76 -21.70 1.31
C ILE A 43 -5.87 -22.94 1.19
N ILE A 44 -6.50 -24.11 1.11
CA ILE A 44 -5.83 -25.38 0.80
C ILE A 44 -6.10 -25.71 -0.66
N MET A 45 -5.05 -25.86 -1.47
CA MET A 45 -5.19 -26.20 -2.88
C MET A 45 -3.94 -26.89 -3.44
N SER A 46 -4.15 -27.79 -4.42
CA SER A 46 -3.07 -28.50 -5.11
C SER A 46 -2.60 -27.80 -6.40
N GLN A 47 -3.48 -27.01 -7.02
CA GLN A 47 -3.20 -26.30 -8.28
C GLN A 47 -2.30 -25.07 -8.04
N ASN A 48 -1.67 -24.60 -9.10
CA ASN A 48 -0.94 -23.34 -9.08
C ASN A 48 -1.87 -22.17 -8.77
N PRO A 49 -1.58 -21.36 -7.74
CA PRO A 49 -2.43 -20.23 -7.39
C PRO A 49 -2.31 -19.10 -8.40
N ARG A 50 -3.45 -18.56 -8.83
CA ARG A 50 -3.56 -17.41 -9.72
C ARG A 50 -4.18 -16.25 -8.98
N PHE A 51 -3.58 -15.09 -9.15
CA PHE A 51 -3.94 -13.89 -8.40
C PHE A 51 -4.28 -12.73 -9.34
N VAL A 52 -5.12 -11.83 -8.84
CA VAL A 52 -5.37 -10.52 -9.43
C VAL A 52 -5.11 -9.44 -8.38
N VAL A 53 -4.38 -8.41 -8.78
CA VAL A 53 -4.19 -7.18 -8.02
C VAL A 53 -4.88 -6.04 -8.74
N ARG A 54 -5.63 -5.25 -8.01
CA ARG A 54 -6.16 -3.96 -8.48
C ARG A 54 -5.69 -2.89 -7.53
N ALA A 55 -5.13 -1.83 -8.07
CA ALA A 55 -4.68 -0.69 -7.28
C ALA A 55 -5.09 0.61 -7.96
N ALA A 56 -5.31 1.66 -7.16
CA ALA A 56 -5.51 3.01 -7.66
C ALA A 56 -4.71 3.98 -6.79
N GLY A 57 -3.92 4.84 -7.42
CA GLY A 57 -3.12 5.86 -6.75
C GLY A 57 -3.98 6.82 -5.94
N SER A 58 -3.40 7.46 -4.96
CA SER A 58 -4.07 8.50 -4.20
C SER A 58 -4.43 9.70 -5.07
N PHE A 59 -5.45 10.46 -4.67
CA PHE A 59 -5.74 11.70 -5.37
C PHE A 59 -4.64 12.74 -5.10
N LYS A 60 -4.24 13.46 -6.16
CA LYS A 60 -3.43 14.66 -6.02
C LYS A 60 -4.19 15.68 -5.18
N GLN A 61 -3.46 16.49 -4.42
CA GLN A 61 -4.06 17.46 -3.52
C GLN A 61 -3.89 18.87 -4.06
N ASN A 62 -4.96 19.66 -4.02
CA ASN A 62 -4.93 21.11 -4.17
C ASN A 62 -4.66 21.74 -2.81
N GLN A 63 -3.84 22.79 -2.78
CA GLN A 63 -3.71 23.64 -1.61
C GLN A 63 -4.98 24.49 -1.45
N GLY A 64 -5.39 24.67 -0.21
CA GLY A 64 -6.59 25.41 0.16
C GLY A 64 -7.72 24.49 0.65
N CYS A 65 -8.67 25.07 1.36
CA CYS A 65 -9.86 24.36 1.82
C CYS A 65 -10.83 24.14 0.64
N SER A 66 -11.64 23.09 0.72
CA SER A 66 -12.71 22.86 -0.25
C SER A 66 -13.79 23.95 -0.15
N ASP A 67 -14.48 24.22 -1.27
CA ASP A 67 -15.55 25.20 -1.32
C ASP A 67 -16.62 24.92 -0.28
N GLU A 68 -17.01 23.65 -0.07
CA GLU A 68 -17.98 23.24 0.95
C GLU A 68 -17.52 23.62 2.37
N SER A 69 -16.22 23.54 2.66
CA SER A 69 -15.68 23.93 3.97
C SER A 69 -15.67 25.45 4.14
N VAL A 70 -15.34 26.18 3.07
CA VAL A 70 -15.33 27.65 3.07
C VAL A 70 -16.75 28.19 3.24
N ASP A 71 -17.75 27.58 2.61
CA ASP A 71 -19.14 27.97 2.72
C ASP A 71 -19.76 27.62 4.07
N ALA A 72 -19.32 26.52 4.70
CA ALA A 72 -19.90 26.00 5.92
C ALA A 72 -19.30 26.59 7.22
N LEU A 73 -18.09 27.13 7.16
CA LEU A 73 -17.32 27.56 8.34
C LEU A 73 -16.87 29.02 8.21
N SER A 74 -16.79 29.75 9.33
CA SER A 74 -16.15 31.06 9.34
C SER A 74 -14.65 30.97 9.09
N SER A 75 -14.07 32.07 8.56
CA SER A 75 -12.63 32.18 8.34
C SER A 75 -11.80 31.87 9.58
N ASP A 76 -12.20 32.40 10.73
CA ASP A 76 -11.51 32.18 12.01
C ASP A 76 -11.57 30.70 12.42
N ARG A 77 -12.66 30.01 12.12
CA ARG A 77 -12.80 28.58 12.40
C ARG A 77 -11.95 27.74 11.47
N LEU A 78 -11.87 28.09 10.19
CA LEU A 78 -11.00 27.43 9.23
C LEU A 78 -9.53 27.63 9.59
N GLU A 79 -9.13 28.85 9.93
CA GLU A 79 -7.76 29.14 10.36
C GLU A 79 -7.38 28.34 11.61
N TYR A 80 -8.27 28.29 12.60
CA TYR A 80 -8.08 27.50 13.82
C TYR A 80 -7.92 25.99 13.53
N LEU A 81 -8.72 25.43 12.62
CA LEU A 81 -8.70 23.99 12.30
C LEU A 81 -7.53 23.58 11.40
N CYS A 82 -7.21 24.44 10.43
CA CYS A 82 -6.25 24.10 9.37
C CYS A 82 -4.87 24.73 9.60
N ALA A 83 -4.76 25.77 10.42
CA ALA A 83 -3.52 26.52 10.69
C ALA A 83 -2.76 26.91 9.40
N GLY A 84 -3.48 27.21 8.31
CA GLY A 84 -2.92 27.50 6.99
C GLY A 84 -2.60 26.28 6.14
N GLU A 85 -2.78 25.06 6.66
CA GLU A 85 -2.44 23.79 5.97
C GLU A 85 -3.68 23.05 5.47
N CYS A 86 -4.59 23.75 4.83
CA CYS A 86 -5.79 23.15 4.26
C CYS A 86 -5.49 22.59 2.87
N TYR A 87 -5.88 21.34 2.64
CA TYR A 87 -5.76 20.66 1.34
C TYR A 87 -7.08 19.96 1.00
N ASN A 88 -7.34 19.85 -0.30
CA ASN A 88 -8.50 19.11 -0.80
C ASN A 88 -8.12 18.28 -2.04
N PRO A 89 -8.77 17.12 -2.26
CA PRO A 89 -8.42 16.25 -3.36
C PRO A 89 -8.86 16.83 -4.72
N THR A 90 -8.01 16.65 -5.72
CA THR A 90 -8.36 16.86 -7.11
C THR A 90 -9.14 15.65 -7.67
N ASN A 91 -9.53 15.72 -8.95
CA ASN A 91 -10.07 14.59 -9.69
C ASN A 91 -8.97 13.72 -10.33
N GLU A 92 -7.70 14.08 -10.17
CA GLU A 92 -6.56 13.35 -10.72
C GLU A 92 -5.91 12.47 -9.68
N ARG A 93 -5.48 11.28 -10.11
CA ARG A 93 -4.71 10.35 -9.28
C ARG A 93 -3.23 10.44 -9.57
N HIS A 94 -2.42 10.19 -8.55
CA HIS A 94 -1.01 9.90 -8.74
C HIS A 94 -0.82 8.61 -9.55
N ILE A 95 0.26 8.57 -10.31
CA ILE A 95 0.64 7.41 -11.11
C ILE A 95 1.10 6.26 -10.19
N LEU A 96 0.71 5.05 -10.53
CA LEU A 96 1.28 3.84 -9.97
C LEU A 96 2.43 3.37 -10.85
N ASP A 97 3.61 3.21 -10.26
CA ASP A 97 4.80 2.75 -10.96
C ASP A 97 4.75 1.24 -11.20
N GLN A 98 4.51 0.48 -10.13
CA GLN A 98 4.57 -0.98 -10.17
C GLN A 98 3.81 -1.64 -9.02
N ILE A 99 3.50 -2.91 -9.24
CA ILE A 99 3.09 -3.85 -8.18
C ILE A 99 4.28 -4.77 -7.89
N GLU A 100 4.67 -4.86 -6.63
CA GLU A 100 5.65 -5.84 -6.15
C GLU A 100 4.90 -6.97 -5.45
N VAL A 101 5.24 -8.20 -5.81
CA VAL A 101 4.72 -9.40 -5.18
C VAL A 101 5.80 -9.99 -4.29
N ILE A 102 5.45 -10.27 -3.04
CA ILE A 102 6.33 -10.91 -2.10
C ILE A 102 5.84 -12.34 -1.86
N LYS A 103 6.76 -13.30 -1.92
CA LYS A 103 6.49 -14.71 -1.62
C LYS A 103 7.32 -15.15 -0.43
N ILE A 104 6.67 -15.73 0.56
CA ILE A 104 7.30 -16.31 1.74
C ILE A 104 6.92 -17.79 1.79
N THR A 105 7.91 -18.64 1.92
CA THR A 105 7.74 -20.09 2.07
C THR A 105 8.09 -20.47 3.51
N PRO A 106 7.18 -21.07 4.29
CA PRO A 106 7.49 -21.51 5.65
C PRO A 106 8.61 -22.57 5.67
N GLN A 107 9.42 -22.56 6.72
CA GLN A 107 10.43 -23.60 6.92
C GLN A 107 9.77 -24.98 7.05
N SER A 108 10.31 -26.00 6.36
CA SER A 108 9.86 -27.39 6.47
C SER A 108 10.58 -28.14 7.60
N TYR A 109 11.79 -27.69 7.98
CA TYR A 109 12.58 -28.29 9.04
C TYR A 109 13.45 -27.24 9.75
N THR A 110 13.80 -27.53 10.99
CA THR A 110 14.67 -26.65 11.79
C THR A 110 16.04 -26.50 11.15
N GLY A 111 16.46 -25.27 10.88
CA GLY A 111 17.76 -24.96 10.27
C GLY A 111 17.73 -24.77 8.74
N GLU A 112 16.57 -24.90 8.11
CA GLU A 112 16.42 -24.49 6.70
C GLU A 112 16.78 -23.01 6.51
N SER A 113 17.55 -22.67 5.49
CA SER A 113 18.01 -21.30 5.26
C SER A 113 16.83 -20.35 4.97
N ILE A 114 16.60 -19.40 5.85
CA ILE A 114 15.50 -18.41 5.73
C ILE A 114 15.69 -17.52 4.49
N LYS A 115 16.93 -17.20 4.14
CA LYS A 115 17.24 -16.26 3.04
C LYS A 115 16.63 -16.68 1.70
N SER A 116 16.54 -17.98 1.43
CA SER A 116 15.93 -18.50 0.20
C SER A 116 14.41 -18.62 0.26
N LEU A 117 13.83 -18.54 1.48
CA LEU A 117 12.41 -18.70 1.72
C LEU A 117 11.64 -17.37 1.66
N ILE A 118 12.35 -16.25 1.77
CA ILE A 118 11.77 -14.91 1.68
C ILE A 118 12.24 -14.27 0.38
N GLN A 119 11.32 -14.12 -0.55
CA GLN A 119 11.56 -13.47 -1.84
C GLN A 119 10.88 -12.11 -1.85
N ASP A 120 11.66 -11.05 -1.65
CA ASP A 120 11.19 -9.67 -1.53
C ASP A 120 12.01 -8.71 -2.41
N PRO A 121 11.48 -8.31 -3.58
CA PRO A 121 10.29 -8.87 -4.23
C PRO A 121 10.57 -10.21 -4.94
N TRP A 122 9.56 -11.09 -4.98
CA TRP A 122 9.56 -12.27 -5.85
C TRP A 122 9.30 -11.90 -7.31
N MET A 123 8.39 -10.94 -7.52
CA MET A 123 8.01 -10.45 -8.85
C MET A 123 7.73 -8.95 -8.78
N THR A 124 8.11 -8.24 -9.85
CA THR A 124 7.78 -6.82 -10.05
C THR A 124 7.04 -6.66 -11.38
N ILE A 125 5.86 -6.07 -11.35
CA ILE A 125 4.98 -5.92 -12.51
C ILE A 125 4.71 -4.42 -12.72
N PRO A 126 5.13 -3.82 -13.85
CA PRO A 126 4.93 -2.40 -14.11
C PRO A 126 3.45 -2.04 -14.36
N CYS A 127 3.05 -0.87 -13.93
CA CYS A 127 1.69 -0.34 -14.08
C CYS A 127 1.49 0.57 -15.31
N ASN A 128 2.48 0.70 -16.17
CA ASN A 128 2.44 1.45 -17.44
C ASN A 128 2.05 2.94 -17.32
N GLY A 129 2.43 3.59 -16.23
CA GLY A 129 2.32 5.03 -16.04
C GLY A 129 0.88 5.54 -15.90
N LYS A 130 -0.01 4.76 -15.32
CA LYS A 130 -1.42 5.14 -15.08
C LYS A 130 -1.73 5.27 -13.60
N GLY A 131 -2.76 6.04 -13.28
CA GLY A 131 -3.28 6.18 -11.91
C GLY A 131 -4.04 4.93 -11.41
N GLU A 132 -4.33 3.97 -12.29
CA GLU A 132 -4.95 2.68 -11.95
C GLU A 132 -4.15 1.55 -12.57
N CYS A 133 -4.07 0.44 -11.85
CA CYS A 133 -3.29 -0.74 -12.24
C CYS A 133 -4.10 -2.01 -11.95
N ILE A 134 -4.23 -2.86 -12.96
CA ILE A 134 -4.83 -4.19 -12.82
C ILE A 134 -3.86 -5.17 -13.43
N VAL A 135 -3.37 -6.12 -12.63
CA VAL A 135 -2.41 -7.13 -13.06
C VAL A 135 -2.81 -8.50 -12.55
N GLU A 136 -2.52 -9.52 -13.34
CA GLU A 136 -2.68 -10.92 -12.96
C GLU A 136 -1.33 -11.62 -12.98
N PHE A 137 -1.14 -12.58 -12.08
CA PHE A 137 0.04 -13.44 -12.07
C PHE A 137 -0.30 -14.81 -11.51
N GLU A 138 0.60 -15.77 -11.77
CA GLU A 138 0.48 -17.15 -11.33
C GLU A 138 1.81 -17.66 -10.76
N ASP A 139 1.75 -18.42 -9.68
CA ASP A 139 2.92 -19.16 -9.21
C ASP A 139 2.97 -20.53 -9.90
N GLN A 140 3.68 -20.60 -11.03
CA GLN A 140 3.84 -21.83 -11.82
C GLN A 140 4.67 -22.92 -11.13
N ASN A 141 5.39 -22.56 -10.06
CA ASN A 141 6.24 -23.46 -9.29
C ASN A 141 5.75 -23.70 -7.87
N PHE A 142 4.43 -23.61 -7.64
CA PHE A 142 3.83 -23.84 -6.34
C PHE A 142 4.00 -25.31 -5.91
N SER A 143 4.95 -25.58 -5.03
CA SER A 143 5.32 -26.93 -4.61
C SER A 143 5.12 -27.18 -3.10
N ARG A 144 4.98 -26.15 -2.29
CA ARG A 144 4.79 -26.20 -0.83
C ARG A 144 4.04 -24.99 -0.33
N ASP A 145 3.61 -25.02 0.93
CA ASP A 145 2.94 -23.90 1.57
C ASP A 145 3.64 -22.58 1.29
N SER A 146 2.86 -21.58 0.93
CA SER A 146 3.38 -20.29 0.56
C SER A 146 2.42 -19.18 1.00
N ILE A 147 3.01 -18.04 1.34
CA ILE A 147 2.32 -16.82 1.74
C ILE A 147 2.62 -15.77 0.69
N TYR A 148 1.59 -15.12 0.20
CA TYR A 148 1.72 -14.06 -0.80
C TYR A 148 1.13 -12.76 -0.27
N TYR A 149 1.84 -11.65 -0.45
CA TYR A 149 1.28 -10.32 -0.29
C TYR A 149 1.83 -9.39 -1.36
N VAL A 150 1.18 -8.26 -1.56
CA VAL A 150 1.56 -7.31 -2.60
C VAL A 150 1.78 -5.91 -2.04
N ARG A 151 2.66 -5.18 -2.71
CA ARG A 151 2.86 -3.75 -2.51
C ARG A 151 2.51 -3.01 -3.81
N ALA A 152 1.65 -2.01 -3.71
CA ALA A 152 1.47 -1.04 -4.80
C ALA A 152 2.40 0.14 -4.52
N ILE A 153 3.23 0.48 -5.50
CA ILE A 153 4.22 1.57 -5.42
C ILE A 153 3.71 2.74 -6.25
N GLN A 154 3.54 3.89 -5.62
CA GLN A 154 3.16 5.14 -6.28
C GLN A 154 4.40 5.92 -6.73
N GLU A 155 4.27 6.78 -7.74
CA GLU A 155 5.30 7.74 -8.13
C GLU A 155 5.84 8.51 -6.94
N ALA A 156 7.11 8.91 -7.01
CA ALA A 156 7.74 9.63 -5.91
C ALA A 156 7.11 11.01 -5.72
N THR A 157 6.75 11.32 -4.49
CA THR A 157 6.24 12.61 -4.05
C THR A 157 7.03 13.13 -2.86
N LEU A 158 6.97 14.42 -2.60
CA LEU A 158 7.62 15.01 -1.43
C LEU A 158 6.93 14.53 -0.16
N ALA A 159 7.70 13.99 0.75
CA ALA A 159 7.23 13.56 2.08
C ALA A 159 8.22 13.98 3.16
N ILE A 160 7.70 14.22 4.35
CA ILE A 160 8.51 14.57 5.52
C ILE A 160 9.42 13.37 5.84
N ASN A 161 10.72 13.65 6.02
CA ASN A 161 11.74 12.62 6.25
C ASN A 161 11.75 11.50 5.19
N GLY A 162 11.35 11.81 3.94
CA GLY A 162 11.34 10.85 2.84
C GLY A 162 12.73 10.38 2.42
N SER A 163 13.81 11.07 2.81
CA SER A 163 15.16 10.60 2.59
C SER A 163 15.36 9.25 3.25
N SER A 164 15.64 8.26 2.42
CA SER A 164 15.75 6.89 2.86
C SER A 164 16.86 6.70 3.89
N ILE A 165 16.58 5.87 4.89
CA ILE A 165 17.57 5.39 5.88
C ILE A 165 18.78 4.69 5.21
N SER A 166 18.72 4.42 3.90
CA SER A 166 19.80 3.77 3.13
C SER A 166 20.97 4.70 2.77
N GLU A 167 20.80 6.00 2.76
CA GLU A 167 21.90 6.95 2.62
C GLU A 167 22.46 7.24 4.02
N ARG A 168 23.33 6.36 4.47
CA ARG A 168 23.96 6.38 5.81
C ARG A 168 24.96 7.52 6.05
N GLU A 169 25.04 8.51 5.21
CA GLU A 169 25.84 9.69 5.45
C GLU A 169 24.94 10.80 5.99
N GLU A 170 25.05 10.95 7.31
CA GLU A 170 24.43 12.00 8.11
C GLU A 170 22.90 12.08 8.01
N PHE A 171 22.23 11.45 8.95
CA PHE A 171 20.87 11.85 9.34
C PHE A 171 20.87 13.38 9.56
N LYS A 172 20.56 14.12 8.53
CA LYS A 172 20.10 15.49 8.69
C LYS A 172 18.68 15.41 9.25
N LEU A 173 18.61 15.14 10.55
CA LEU A 173 17.37 15.41 11.27
C LEU A 173 16.98 16.84 10.96
N CYS A 174 15.74 17.04 10.59
CA CYS A 174 15.18 18.36 10.43
C CYS A 174 15.49 19.19 11.65
N LYS A 175 16.34 20.21 11.49
CA LYS A 175 16.70 21.14 12.54
C LYS A 175 15.66 22.25 12.53
N GLY A 176 14.62 22.15 13.34
CA GLY A 176 13.62 23.21 13.41
C GLY A 176 12.33 22.81 14.11
N SER A 177 11.35 23.66 14.02
CA SER A 177 10.01 23.44 14.53
C SER A 177 9.37 22.22 13.85
N PHE A 178 8.60 21.44 14.59
CA PHE A 178 7.81 20.32 14.05
C PHE A 178 6.68 20.75 13.09
N ARG A 179 6.63 22.03 12.74
CA ARG A 179 5.72 22.57 11.76
C ARG A 179 6.42 22.60 10.41
N THR A 180 5.85 21.86 9.45
CA THR A 180 6.20 21.98 8.05
C THR A 180 5.52 23.23 7.49
N ASP A 181 6.28 24.07 6.81
CA ASP A 181 5.74 25.03 5.88
C ASP A 181 6.07 24.59 4.44
N LEU A 182 5.59 25.34 3.46
CA LEU A 182 5.80 25.01 2.04
C LEU A 182 7.29 25.02 1.61
N ASN A 183 8.19 25.53 2.45
CA ASN A 183 9.62 25.62 2.20
C ASN A 183 10.42 24.73 3.16
N ASP A 184 9.78 23.73 3.75
CA ASP A 184 10.42 22.80 4.67
C ASP A 184 11.51 22.02 3.94
N ASP A 185 12.76 22.20 4.35
CA ASP A 185 13.94 21.51 3.83
C ASP A 185 14.03 20.04 4.27
N CYS A 186 13.11 19.61 5.12
CA CYS A 186 12.95 18.23 5.55
C CYS A 186 12.19 17.37 4.55
N LEU A 187 11.59 17.96 3.52
CA LEU A 187 10.89 17.23 2.48
C LEU A 187 11.88 16.57 1.52
N SER A 188 11.66 15.30 1.23
CA SER A 188 12.40 14.56 0.23
C SER A 188 11.50 13.64 -0.57
N LEU A 189 11.91 13.32 -1.79
CA LEU A 189 11.15 12.43 -2.65
C LEU A 189 11.13 11.01 -2.07
N THR A 190 9.94 10.45 -1.95
CA THR A 190 9.72 9.05 -1.57
C THR A 190 8.57 8.44 -2.36
N ASN A 191 8.68 7.13 -2.65
CA ASN A 191 7.62 6.39 -3.26
C ASN A 191 6.64 5.93 -2.17
N GLU A 192 5.46 6.50 -2.17
CA GLU A 192 4.38 6.08 -1.29
C GLU A 192 3.86 4.69 -1.67
N ARG A 193 3.39 3.94 -0.68
CA ARG A 193 3.09 2.51 -0.83
C ARG A 193 1.79 2.12 -0.17
N ALA A 194 1.20 1.05 -0.70
CA ALA A 194 0.15 0.30 -0.02
C ALA A 194 0.58 -1.17 0.10
N TRP A 195 0.30 -1.80 1.25
CA TRP A 195 0.60 -3.21 1.54
C TRP A 195 -0.68 -3.97 1.79
N SER A 196 -0.92 -5.07 1.08
CA SER A 196 -2.05 -5.95 1.35
C SER A 196 -1.84 -6.79 2.61
N SER A 197 -2.94 -7.27 3.21
CA SER A 197 -2.87 -8.48 4.01
C SER A 197 -2.46 -9.67 3.14
N PRO A 198 -1.75 -10.67 3.71
CA PRO A 198 -1.32 -11.84 2.97
C PRO A 198 -2.48 -12.79 2.64
N ILE A 199 -2.30 -13.58 1.58
CA ILE A 199 -3.07 -14.79 1.30
C ILE A 199 -2.16 -15.98 1.60
N TYR A 200 -2.65 -16.91 2.42
CA TYR A 200 -1.98 -18.14 2.78
C TYR A 200 -2.48 -19.24 1.87
N VAL A 201 -1.57 -19.91 1.15
CA VAL A 201 -1.91 -21.01 0.25
C VAL A 201 -1.16 -22.24 0.72
N ASN A 202 -1.89 -23.21 1.26
CA ASN A 202 -1.36 -24.44 1.83
C ASN A 202 -1.53 -25.59 0.85
N LYS A 203 -0.54 -26.50 0.80
CA LYS A 203 -0.67 -27.77 0.09
C LYS A 203 -1.53 -28.74 0.91
N PRO A 204 -2.32 -29.62 0.24
CA PRO A 204 -3.06 -30.69 0.91
C PRO A 204 -2.18 -31.66 1.69
#